data_8227e79b1dab76f624b48c2bc450573e
#
_entry.id   8227e79b1dab76f624b48c2bc450573e
#
_cell.length_a   1.000
_cell.length_b   1.000
_cell.length_c   1.000
_cell.angle_alpha   90.00
_cell.angle_beta   90.00
_cell.angle_gamma   90.00
#
_symmetry.space_group_name_H-M   'P 1'
#
loop_
_entity.id
_entity.type
_entity.pdbx_description
1 polymer ?
#
loop_
_entity_poly.entity_id
_entity_poly.type
_entity_poly.pdbx_seq_one_letter_code
_entity_poly.pdbx_strand_id
1 'polypeptide(L)'
;MKSEKIVITVLGILLVISIIVIGYLMIKINENSINIEYSEDAIMFKYNYERLNGKKNSDGNVYNTLSIAINNPIKYVNLEELVNIIDTEDGIIYISSPTCPYCRATVETLLQVVKDLNISKIYYYEIFTGNDVANYDELMKELEEKEIVKVNNDSKYSWGVPVLLQTRNGEIISKINGVSYELEENQSKYDSLNEEQKEIVYNRYYDALNK
;
A
#
# COMPACT_ATOMS: atom_id res chain seq x y z
N MET A 1 65.02 29.93 10.30
CA MET A 1 64.07 30.80 11.02
C MET A 1 63.02 31.49 10.11
N LYS A 2 63.34 32.20 9.01
CA LYS A 2 62.34 32.87 8.19
C LYS A 2 61.48 31.88 7.37
N SER A 3 62.07 30.79 6.84
CA SER A 3 61.37 29.79 6.05
C SER A 3 60.44 28.88 6.91
N GLU A 4 60.84 28.55 8.12
CA GLU A 4 60.01 27.74 9.05
C GLU A 4 58.72 28.48 9.46
N LYS A 5 58.84 29.80 9.73
CA LYS A 5 57.66 30.61 10.05
C LYS A 5 56.67 30.67 8.88
N ILE A 6 57.15 30.73 7.64
CA ILE A 6 56.32 30.74 6.43
C ILE A 6 55.60 29.38 6.29
N VAL A 7 56.32 28.27 6.50
CA VAL A 7 55.72 26.92 6.42
C VAL A 7 54.63 26.74 7.46
N ILE A 8 54.87 27.15 8.72
CA ILE A 8 53.87 27.06 9.79
C ILE A 8 52.64 27.90 9.49
N THR A 9 52.83 29.11 8.95
CA THR A 9 51.70 29.98 8.57
C THR A 9 50.86 29.39 7.44
N VAL A 10 51.49 28.82 6.41
CA VAL A 10 50.81 28.17 5.29
C VAL A 10 50.02 26.92 5.78
N LEU A 11 50.62 26.11 6.62
CA LEU A 11 49.93 24.94 7.21
C LEU A 11 48.73 25.37 8.07
N GLY A 12 48.87 26.44 8.84
CA GLY A 12 47.76 26.99 9.62
C GLY A 12 46.61 27.48 8.75
N ILE A 13 46.89 28.15 7.64
CA ILE A 13 45.85 28.60 6.68
C ILE A 13 45.16 27.41 6.02
N LEU A 14 45.90 26.38 5.60
CA LEU A 14 45.33 25.17 4.99
C LEU A 14 44.42 24.42 5.97
N LEU A 15 44.80 24.37 7.25
CA LEU A 15 43.98 23.75 8.30
C LEU A 15 42.65 24.48 8.48
N VAL A 16 42.67 25.80 8.53
CA VAL A 16 41.45 26.63 8.65
C VAL A 16 40.55 26.44 7.45
N ILE A 17 41.11 26.45 6.23
CA ILE A 17 40.34 26.21 5.01
C ILE A 17 39.70 24.81 5.04
N SER A 18 40.42 23.76 5.45
CA SER A 18 39.88 22.43 5.52
C SER A 18 38.72 22.31 6.51
N ILE A 19 38.81 22.97 7.67
CA ILE A 19 37.70 23.00 8.66
C ILE A 19 36.47 23.68 8.09
N ILE A 20 36.63 24.81 7.37
CA ILE A 20 35.51 25.51 6.72
C ILE A 20 34.86 24.66 5.65
N VAL A 21 35.65 23.98 4.81
CA VAL A 21 35.11 23.07 3.77
C VAL A 21 34.37 21.90 4.38
N ILE A 22 34.91 21.26 5.43
CA ILE A 22 34.25 20.18 6.14
C ILE A 22 32.93 20.67 6.76
N GLY A 23 32.95 21.82 7.42
CA GLY A 23 31.74 22.42 7.98
C GLY A 23 30.67 22.69 6.93
N TYR A 24 31.05 23.28 5.79
CA TYR A 24 30.15 23.49 4.65
C TYR A 24 29.57 22.18 4.09
N LEU A 25 30.41 21.15 3.93
CA LEU A 25 29.97 19.85 3.46
C LEU A 25 29.01 19.18 4.46
N MET A 26 29.26 19.28 5.76
CA MET A 26 28.39 18.78 6.82
C MET A 26 27.02 19.45 6.80
N ILE A 27 26.97 20.78 6.63
CA ILE A 27 25.72 21.55 6.50
C ILE A 27 24.97 21.08 5.24
N LYS A 28 25.63 20.96 4.11
CA LYS A 28 25.04 20.55 2.85
C LYS A 28 24.52 19.09 2.88
N ILE A 29 25.23 18.20 3.59
CA ILE A 29 24.75 16.82 3.83
C ILE A 29 23.52 16.84 4.73
N ASN A 30 23.47 17.69 5.76
CA ASN A 30 22.32 17.81 6.65
C ASN A 30 21.11 18.46 5.97
N GLU A 31 21.30 19.42 5.08
CA GLU A 31 20.23 20.00 4.25
C GLU A 31 19.71 19.03 3.20
N ASN A 32 20.56 18.11 2.71
CA ASN A 32 20.19 17.05 1.79
C ASN A 32 19.82 15.71 2.50
N SER A 33 19.81 15.68 3.84
CA SER A 33 19.14 14.59 4.54
C SER A 33 17.65 14.71 4.23
N ILE A 34 17.23 13.97 3.21
CA ILE A 34 15.83 13.79 2.85
C ILE A 34 15.18 13.24 4.13
N ASN A 35 14.42 14.07 4.83
CA ASN A 35 13.44 13.58 5.79
C ASN A 35 12.43 12.80 4.95
N ILE A 36 12.66 11.50 4.78
CA ILE A 36 11.67 10.60 4.20
C ILE A 36 10.62 10.46 5.30
N GLU A 37 9.67 11.38 5.31
CA GLU A 37 8.48 11.27 6.14
C GLU A 37 7.57 10.22 5.48
N TYR A 38 7.61 9.02 6.02
CA TYR A 38 6.68 7.97 5.62
C TYR A 38 5.30 8.28 6.19
N SER A 39 4.27 8.11 5.38
CA SER A 39 2.88 8.25 5.81
C SER A 39 2.59 7.23 6.93
N GLU A 40 1.90 7.64 7.98
CA GLU A 40 1.45 6.75 9.07
C GLU A 40 0.60 5.60 8.49
N ASP A 41 -0.24 5.89 7.52
CA ASP A 41 -1.06 4.91 6.82
C ASP A 41 -0.22 3.85 6.10
N ALA A 42 0.86 4.26 5.42
CA ALA A 42 1.77 3.34 4.74
C ALA A 42 2.49 2.41 5.72
N ILE A 43 2.92 2.96 6.87
CA ILE A 43 3.55 2.19 7.95
C ILE A 43 2.54 1.20 8.54
N MET A 44 1.32 1.65 8.83
CA MET A 44 0.25 0.82 9.41
C MET A 44 -0.15 -0.30 8.46
N PHE A 45 -0.31 -0.02 7.16
CA PHE A 45 -0.61 -1.04 6.15
C PHE A 45 0.45 -2.13 6.09
N LYS A 46 1.72 -1.73 5.98
CA LYS A 46 2.86 -2.65 6.05
C LYS A 46 2.81 -3.50 7.31
N TYR A 47 2.68 -2.88 8.47
CA TYR A 47 2.65 -3.57 9.75
C TYR A 47 1.48 -4.57 9.84
N ASN A 48 0.26 -4.17 9.45
CA ASN A 48 -0.93 -5.02 9.52
C ASN A 48 -0.81 -6.28 8.68
N TYR A 49 -0.22 -6.17 7.49
CA TYR A 49 0.03 -7.33 6.64
C TYR A 49 1.20 -8.18 7.15
N GLU A 50 2.35 -7.59 7.41
CA GLU A 50 3.57 -8.34 7.73
C GLU A 50 3.57 -8.96 9.13
N ARG A 51 2.85 -8.39 10.10
CA ARG A 51 2.73 -8.98 11.45
C ARG A 51 2.10 -10.37 11.46
N LEU A 52 1.45 -10.77 10.37
CA LEU A 52 0.85 -12.09 10.20
C LEU A 52 1.79 -13.10 9.51
N ASN A 53 2.93 -12.67 8.97
CA ASN A 53 3.88 -13.53 8.27
C ASN A 53 4.26 -14.76 9.11
N GLY A 54 4.05 -15.95 8.55
CA GLY A 54 4.36 -17.23 9.19
C GLY A 54 3.48 -17.58 10.40
N LYS A 55 2.51 -16.74 10.77
CA LYS A 55 1.58 -17.06 11.87
C LYS A 55 0.47 -17.97 11.41
N LYS A 56 -0.08 -18.74 12.34
CA LYS A 56 -1.25 -19.59 12.10
C LYS A 56 -2.53 -18.83 12.40
N ASN A 57 -3.56 -19.04 11.59
CA ASN A 57 -4.91 -18.62 11.89
C ASN A 57 -5.60 -19.62 12.85
N SER A 58 -6.87 -19.37 13.19
CA SER A 58 -7.69 -20.26 14.06
C SER A 58 -7.81 -21.69 13.54
N ASP A 59 -7.74 -21.88 12.24
CA ASP A 59 -7.89 -23.17 11.57
C ASP A 59 -6.56 -23.90 11.39
N GLY A 60 -5.45 -23.31 11.87
CA GLY A 60 -4.11 -23.87 11.80
C GLY A 60 -3.37 -23.60 10.48
N ASN A 61 -3.96 -22.88 9.53
CA ASN A 61 -3.30 -22.50 8.29
C ASN A 61 -2.24 -21.41 8.53
N VAL A 62 -1.10 -21.53 7.87
CA VAL A 62 0.01 -20.59 7.98
C VAL A 62 -0.14 -19.50 6.93
N TYR A 63 -0.09 -18.22 7.34
CA TYR A 63 -0.08 -17.10 6.41
C TYR A 63 1.24 -17.02 5.65
N ASN A 64 1.16 -16.81 4.33
CA ASN A 64 2.33 -16.56 3.49
C ASN A 64 3.13 -15.32 3.96
N THR A 65 4.42 -15.33 3.67
CA THR A 65 5.32 -14.20 3.98
C THR A 65 5.23 -13.15 2.89
N LEU A 66 5.08 -11.89 3.31
CA LEU A 66 5.01 -10.70 2.47
C LEU A 66 6.12 -9.73 2.83
N SER A 67 6.55 -8.91 1.85
CA SER A 67 7.48 -7.80 2.04
C SER A 67 6.92 -6.53 1.38
N ILE A 68 6.29 -5.69 2.18
CA ILE A 68 5.65 -4.45 1.72
C ILE A 68 6.60 -3.28 1.89
N ALA A 69 6.77 -2.48 0.84
CA ALA A 69 7.58 -1.27 0.92
C ALA A 69 6.98 -0.27 1.91
N ILE A 70 7.83 0.38 2.72
CA ILE A 70 7.38 1.35 3.72
C ILE A 70 6.83 2.64 3.07
N ASN A 71 7.27 2.95 1.86
CA ASN A 71 6.82 4.09 1.05
C ASN A 71 5.68 3.74 0.08
N ASN A 72 4.83 2.78 0.44
CA ASN A 72 3.65 2.45 -0.35
C ASN A 72 2.63 3.62 -0.35
N PRO A 73 1.79 3.75 -1.40
CA PRO A 73 0.89 4.90 -1.56
C PRO A 73 -0.47 4.72 -0.88
N ILE A 74 -0.57 3.88 0.11
CA ILE A 74 -1.82 3.59 0.81
C ILE A 74 -2.27 4.76 1.70
N LYS A 75 -3.56 5.06 1.62
CA LYS A 75 -4.28 6.01 2.46
C LYS A 75 -5.51 5.30 3.04
N TYR A 76 -5.55 5.11 4.37
CA TYR A 76 -6.71 4.52 5.03
C TYR A 76 -7.92 5.44 4.95
N VAL A 77 -9.08 4.83 4.76
CA VAL A 77 -10.38 5.49 4.79
C VAL A 77 -11.37 4.68 5.60
N ASN A 78 -12.31 5.36 6.23
CA ASN A 78 -13.45 4.72 6.88
C ASN A 78 -14.59 4.45 5.88
N LEU A 79 -15.72 3.87 6.34
CA LEU A 79 -16.82 3.49 5.47
C LEU A 79 -17.52 4.70 4.83
N GLU A 80 -17.70 5.79 5.58
CA GLU A 80 -18.32 7.03 5.05
C GLU A 80 -17.42 7.68 3.99
N GLU A 81 -16.12 7.76 4.26
CA GLU A 81 -15.13 8.26 3.30
C GLU A 81 -15.07 7.37 2.06
N LEU A 82 -15.16 6.04 2.20
CA LEU A 82 -15.18 5.10 1.08
C LEU A 82 -16.34 5.41 0.13
N VAL A 83 -17.56 5.51 0.66
CA VAL A 83 -18.77 5.80 -0.14
C VAL A 83 -18.66 7.18 -0.77
N ASN A 84 -18.24 8.21 -0.02
CA ASN A 84 -18.06 9.54 -0.55
C ASN A 84 -17.06 9.58 -1.72
N ILE A 85 -15.92 8.87 -1.61
CA ILE A 85 -14.92 8.80 -2.69
C ILE A 85 -15.51 8.14 -3.93
N ILE A 86 -16.27 7.05 -3.75
CA ILE A 86 -16.92 6.35 -4.88
C ILE A 86 -17.87 7.28 -5.62
N ASP A 87 -18.59 8.15 -4.92
CA ASP A 87 -19.66 8.98 -5.47
C ASP A 87 -19.19 10.32 -5.99
N THR A 88 -18.07 10.84 -5.52
CA THR A 88 -17.73 12.24 -5.76
C THR A 88 -16.31 12.47 -6.26
N GLU A 89 -15.40 11.51 -6.11
CA GLU A 89 -13.98 11.73 -6.38
C GLU A 89 -13.45 10.84 -7.52
N ASP A 90 -12.37 11.32 -8.10
CA ASP A 90 -11.47 10.47 -8.90
C ASP A 90 -10.54 9.72 -7.95
N GLY A 91 -10.55 8.39 -8.01
CA GLY A 91 -9.76 7.62 -7.06
C GLY A 91 -9.49 6.18 -7.49
N ILE A 92 -8.44 5.63 -6.89
CA ILE A 92 -8.19 4.19 -6.89
C ILE A 92 -8.44 3.70 -5.47
N ILE A 93 -9.27 2.70 -5.35
CA ILE A 93 -9.75 2.19 -4.07
C ILE A 93 -9.42 0.69 -3.99
N TYR A 94 -8.77 0.29 -2.90
CA TYR A 94 -8.48 -1.10 -2.60
C TYR A 94 -9.20 -1.51 -1.31
N ILE A 95 -10.11 -2.46 -1.42
CA ILE A 95 -10.88 -3.00 -0.30
C ILE A 95 -10.36 -4.40 -0.01
N SER A 96 -9.84 -4.63 1.19
CA SER A 96 -9.27 -5.92 1.53
C SER A 96 -9.16 -6.15 3.05
N SER A 97 -8.52 -7.26 3.43
CA SER A 97 -8.16 -7.56 4.82
C SER A 97 -6.80 -8.26 4.87
N PRO A 98 -5.94 -7.92 5.84
CA PRO A 98 -4.68 -8.62 6.07
C PRO A 98 -4.84 -10.10 6.42
N THR A 99 -6.02 -10.50 6.92
CA THR A 99 -6.35 -11.90 7.27
C THR A 99 -6.92 -12.71 6.10
N CYS A 100 -7.31 -12.04 5.01
CA CYS A 100 -7.82 -12.70 3.81
C CYS A 100 -6.66 -13.33 3.01
N PRO A 101 -6.63 -14.65 2.76
CA PRO A 101 -5.54 -15.30 2.06
C PRO A 101 -5.38 -14.80 0.62
N TYR A 102 -6.47 -14.56 -0.10
CA TYR A 102 -6.44 -14.05 -1.46
C TYR A 102 -5.94 -12.60 -1.54
N CYS A 103 -6.31 -11.77 -0.54
CA CYS A 103 -5.77 -10.41 -0.43
C CYS A 103 -4.26 -10.43 -0.22
N ARG A 104 -3.79 -11.30 0.69
CA ARG A 104 -2.37 -11.48 0.93
C ARG A 104 -1.61 -11.96 -0.29
N ALA A 105 -2.18 -12.93 -1.01
CA ALA A 105 -1.55 -13.50 -2.20
C ALA A 105 -1.32 -12.45 -3.31
N THR A 106 -2.17 -11.42 -3.40
CA THR A 106 -2.17 -10.47 -4.54
C THR A 106 -1.67 -9.07 -4.21
N VAL A 107 -1.52 -8.71 -2.93
CA VAL A 107 -1.20 -7.32 -2.52
C VAL A 107 0.17 -6.84 -3.00
N GLU A 108 1.21 -7.68 -2.98
CA GLU A 108 2.53 -7.30 -3.48
C GLU A 108 2.49 -7.01 -4.99
N THR A 109 1.75 -7.81 -5.74
CA THR A 109 1.55 -7.60 -7.19
C THR A 109 0.77 -6.31 -7.46
N LEU A 110 -0.26 -6.00 -6.68
CA LEU A 110 -0.95 -4.71 -6.77
C LEU A 110 0.01 -3.54 -6.55
N LEU A 111 0.81 -3.58 -5.49
CA LEU A 111 1.76 -2.52 -5.18
C LEU A 111 2.87 -2.38 -6.25
N GLN A 112 3.24 -3.48 -6.92
CA GLN A 112 4.15 -3.43 -8.06
C GLN A 112 3.52 -2.69 -9.25
N VAL A 113 2.28 -3.03 -9.63
CA VAL A 113 1.53 -2.34 -10.71
C VAL A 113 1.39 -0.85 -10.41
N VAL A 114 1.03 -0.52 -9.19
CA VAL A 114 0.88 0.87 -8.72
C VAL A 114 2.18 1.66 -8.86
N LYS A 115 3.30 1.05 -8.52
CA LYS A 115 4.63 1.63 -8.69
C LYS A 115 4.97 1.82 -10.17
N ASP A 116 4.69 0.84 -11.03
CA ASP A 116 5.01 0.87 -12.45
C ASP A 116 4.17 1.92 -13.20
N LEU A 117 2.92 2.15 -12.75
CA LEU A 117 2.04 3.20 -13.26
C LEU A 117 2.26 4.57 -12.60
N ASN A 118 3.23 4.71 -11.66
CA ASN A 118 3.49 5.93 -10.90
C ASN A 118 2.25 6.47 -10.16
N ILE A 119 1.40 5.59 -9.65
CA ILE A 119 0.21 5.95 -8.88
C ILE A 119 0.65 6.39 -7.48
N SER A 120 0.33 7.62 -7.12
CA SER A 120 0.81 8.24 -5.88
C SER A 120 -0.14 8.05 -4.69
N LYS A 121 -1.37 7.57 -4.91
CA LYS A 121 -2.35 7.38 -3.84
C LYS A 121 -3.34 6.26 -4.19
N ILE A 122 -3.57 5.37 -3.20
CA ILE A 122 -4.64 4.38 -3.19
C ILE A 122 -5.41 4.54 -1.88
N TYR A 123 -6.69 4.75 -1.96
CA TYR A 123 -7.59 4.68 -0.82
C TYR A 123 -7.79 3.23 -0.40
N TYR A 124 -7.58 2.94 0.87
CA TYR A 124 -7.65 1.59 1.41
C TYR A 124 -8.73 1.48 2.49
N TYR A 125 -9.70 0.65 2.24
CA TYR A 125 -10.68 0.27 3.25
C TYR A 125 -10.40 -1.15 3.74
N GLU A 126 -10.09 -1.27 5.03
CA GLU A 126 -9.93 -2.57 5.69
C GLU A 126 -11.29 -3.05 6.19
N ILE A 127 -11.82 -4.12 5.57
CA ILE A 127 -13.08 -4.71 6.01
C ILE A 127 -12.97 -5.21 7.45
N PHE A 128 -14.09 -5.20 8.17
CA PHE A 128 -14.19 -5.52 9.60
C PHE A 128 -13.61 -4.46 10.55
N THR A 129 -13.16 -3.31 10.05
CA THR A 129 -12.81 -2.16 10.87
C THR A 129 -13.85 -1.06 10.68
N GLY A 130 -14.23 -0.37 11.77
CA GLY A 130 -15.08 0.82 11.66
C GLY A 130 -16.55 0.56 11.32
N ASN A 131 -17.11 -0.60 11.70
CA ASN A 131 -18.53 -0.90 11.52
C ASN A 131 -19.46 -0.14 12.50
N ASP A 132 -18.89 0.68 13.40
CA ASP A 132 -19.62 1.45 14.41
C ASP A 132 -20.07 2.83 13.91
N VAL A 133 -20.40 2.94 12.61
CA VAL A 133 -20.95 4.18 12.04
C VAL A 133 -22.47 4.17 12.15
N ALA A 134 -23.06 5.33 12.48
CA ALA A 134 -24.50 5.44 12.79
C ALA A 134 -25.42 5.06 11.60
N ASN A 135 -24.93 5.20 10.36
CA ASN A 135 -25.65 4.94 9.11
C ASN A 135 -25.10 3.70 8.38
N TYR A 136 -24.54 2.74 9.10
CA TYR A 136 -23.90 1.54 8.51
C TYR A 136 -24.77 0.81 7.49
N ASP A 137 -26.03 0.52 7.82
CA ASP A 137 -26.93 -0.22 6.94
C ASP A 137 -27.27 0.55 5.65
N GLU A 138 -27.36 1.89 5.73
CA GLU A 138 -27.60 2.75 4.57
C GLU A 138 -26.40 2.73 3.62
N LEU A 139 -25.19 2.93 4.16
CA LEU A 139 -23.94 2.87 3.38
C LEU A 139 -23.70 1.49 2.76
N MET A 140 -23.97 0.42 3.50
CA MET A 140 -23.83 -0.93 2.98
C MET A 140 -24.83 -1.26 1.89
N LYS A 141 -26.06 -0.74 1.98
CA LYS A 141 -27.06 -0.86 0.92
C LYS A 141 -26.62 -0.13 -0.35
N GLU A 142 -26.05 1.05 -0.22
CA GLU A 142 -25.49 1.78 -1.35
C GLU A 142 -24.34 1.02 -2.03
N LEU A 143 -23.44 0.41 -1.26
CA LEU A 143 -22.39 -0.44 -1.80
C LEU A 143 -22.94 -1.73 -2.44
N GLU A 144 -24.08 -2.25 -1.98
CA GLU A 144 -24.78 -3.37 -2.61
C GLU A 144 -25.37 -2.95 -3.97
N GLU A 145 -26.02 -1.80 -4.05
CA GLU A 145 -26.56 -1.24 -5.31
C GLU A 145 -25.48 -1.03 -6.36
N LYS A 146 -24.26 -0.72 -5.92
CA LYS A 146 -23.04 -0.62 -6.77
C LYS A 146 -22.36 -1.98 -7.02
N GLU A 147 -22.91 -3.08 -6.51
CA GLU A 147 -22.38 -4.44 -6.61
C GLU A 147 -20.95 -4.59 -6.01
N ILE A 148 -20.60 -3.81 -5.01
CA ILE A 148 -19.32 -3.89 -4.29
C ILE A 148 -19.42 -4.91 -3.16
N VAL A 149 -20.55 -4.98 -2.50
CA VAL A 149 -20.89 -6.00 -1.52
C VAL A 149 -22.08 -6.83 -2.00
N LYS A 150 -22.29 -7.98 -1.40
CA LYS A 150 -23.43 -8.86 -1.65
C LYS A 150 -24.16 -9.14 -0.36
N VAL A 151 -25.47 -9.35 -0.44
CA VAL A 151 -26.25 -9.90 0.67
C VAL A 151 -26.23 -11.42 0.54
N ASN A 152 -25.85 -12.09 1.62
CA ASN A 152 -25.87 -13.56 1.69
C ASN A 152 -27.27 -14.10 2.06
N ASN A 153 -27.42 -15.43 2.12
CA ASN A 153 -28.69 -16.09 2.42
C ASN A 153 -29.24 -15.75 3.82
N ASP A 154 -28.39 -15.29 4.73
CA ASP A 154 -28.78 -14.88 6.09
C ASP A 154 -29.10 -13.37 6.17
N SER A 155 -29.29 -12.70 5.04
CA SER A 155 -29.52 -11.25 4.92
C SER A 155 -28.39 -10.40 5.53
N LYS A 156 -27.14 -10.90 5.49
CA LYS A 156 -25.96 -10.19 5.95
C LYS A 156 -25.11 -9.76 4.77
N TYR A 157 -24.53 -8.58 4.88
CA TYR A 157 -23.56 -8.09 3.91
C TYR A 157 -22.28 -8.93 3.90
N SER A 158 -21.81 -9.23 2.71
CA SER A 158 -20.61 -10.04 2.49
C SER A 158 -19.67 -9.34 1.51
N TRP A 159 -18.44 -9.14 1.94
CA TRP A 159 -17.37 -8.59 1.14
C TRP A 159 -16.65 -9.68 0.35
N GLY A 160 -16.66 -9.56 -0.96
CA GLY A 160 -15.94 -10.49 -1.86
C GLY A 160 -14.49 -10.02 -2.12
N VAL A 161 -13.69 -9.86 -1.07
CA VAL A 161 -12.33 -9.30 -1.16
C VAL A 161 -11.29 -10.26 -1.73
N PRO A 162 -10.23 -9.74 -2.41
CA PRO A 162 -9.92 -8.32 -2.63
C PRO A 162 -10.85 -7.66 -3.65
N VAL A 163 -11.13 -6.35 -3.49
CA VAL A 163 -11.81 -5.53 -4.48
C VAL A 163 -10.89 -4.36 -4.85
N LEU A 164 -10.74 -4.12 -6.15
CA LEU A 164 -10.04 -2.96 -6.68
C LEU A 164 -11.00 -2.16 -7.55
N LEU A 165 -11.16 -0.88 -7.26
CA LEU A 165 -12.01 0.04 -7.99
C LEU A 165 -11.18 1.19 -8.54
N GLN A 166 -11.59 1.72 -9.68
CA GLN A 166 -11.19 3.04 -10.15
C GLN A 166 -12.44 3.86 -10.41
N THR A 167 -12.50 5.04 -9.82
CA THR A 167 -13.60 5.99 -9.99
C THR A 167 -13.13 7.22 -10.75
N ARG A 168 -14.08 7.83 -11.50
CA ARG A 168 -13.88 9.10 -12.19
C ARG A 168 -15.22 9.85 -12.23
N ASN A 169 -15.24 11.08 -11.73
CA ASN A 169 -16.44 11.93 -11.64
C ASN A 169 -17.63 11.22 -10.97
N GLY A 170 -17.40 10.43 -9.92
CA GLY A 170 -18.43 9.68 -9.22
C GLY A 170 -18.94 8.41 -9.95
N GLU A 171 -18.27 7.98 -11.01
CA GLU A 171 -18.59 6.75 -11.72
C GLU A 171 -17.48 5.69 -11.55
N ILE A 172 -17.86 4.44 -11.36
CA ILE A 172 -16.91 3.33 -11.33
C ILE A 172 -16.55 2.97 -12.78
N ILE A 173 -15.35 3.36 -13.21
CA ILE A 173 -14.84 3.09 -14.56
C ILE A 173 -14.08 1.77 -14.68
N SER A 174 -13.68 1.20 -13.55
CA SER A 174 -13.06 -0.12 -13.47
C SER A 174 -13.37 -0.79 -12.15
N LYS A 175 -13.66 -2.09 -12.19
CA LYS A 175 -13.95 -2.90 -11.00
C LYS A 175 -13.38 -4.30 -11.16
N ILE A 176 -12.59 -4.73 -10.17
CA ILE A 176 -12.13 -6.11 -10.00
C ILE A 176 -12.65 -6.62 -8.68
N ASN A 177 -13.40 -7.72 -8.71
CA ASN A 177 -13.82 -8.44 -7.52
C ASN A 177 -13.11 -9.80 -7.47
N GLY A 178 -12.48 -10.09 -6.33
CA GLY A 178 -11.77 -11.35 -6.12
C GLY A 178 -10.49 -11.49 -6.95
N VAL A 179 -10.06 -12.73 -7.12
CA VAL A 179 -8.82 -13.09 -7.81
C VAL A 179 -9.10 -13.63 -9.21
N SER A 180 -8.08 -13.62 -10.08
CA SER A 180 -8.17 -14.03 -11.49
C SER A 180 -7.37 -15.28 -11.82
N TYR A 181 -6.71 -15.87 -10.83
CA TYR A 181 -5.94 -17.10 -10.99
C TYR A 181 -6.67 -18.28 -10.36
N GLU A 182 -6.37 -19.47 -10.84
CA GLU A 182 -6.79 -20.73 -10.26
C GLU A 182 -5.67 -21.30 -9.38
N LEU A 183 -6.05 -22.02 -8.33
CA LEU A 183 -5.09 -22.78 -7.52
C LEU A 183 -4.67 -24.03 -8.26
N GLU A 184 -3.38 -24.36 -8.22
CA GLU A 184 -2.87 -25.61 -8.74
C GLU A 184 -3.33 -26.80 -7.89
N GLU A 185 -3.17 -28.00 -8.44
CA GLU A 185 -3.39 -29.23 -7.68
C GLU A 185 -2.46 -29.24 -6.46
N ASN A 186 -3.03 -29.35 -5.28
CA ASN A 186 -2.34 -29.29 -3.96
C ASN A 186 -1.84 -27.90 -3.51
N GLN A 187 -2.10 -26.83 -4.23
CA GLN A 187 -1.81 -25.47 -3.76
C GLN A 187 -2.89 -25.01 -2.76
N SER A 188 -2.45 -24.52 -1.59
CA SER A 188 -3.32 -23.87 -0.63
C SER A 188 -3.57 -22.41 -1.02
N LYS A 189 -4.75 -21.89 -0.72
CA LYS A 189 -5.01 -20.44 -0.82
C LYS A 189 -4.13 -19.58 0.09
N TYR A 190 -3.41 -20.21 1.03
CA TYR A 190 -2.45 -19.56 1.92
C TYR A 190 -1.02 -19.57 1.38
N ASP A 191 -0.77 -20.26 0.26
CA ASP A 191 0.53 -20.29 -0.37
C ASP A 191 0.79 -18.99 -1.16
N SER A 192 2.05 -18.69 -1.40
CA SER A 192 2.43 -17.62 -2.32
C SER A 192 2.10 -18.00 -3.76
N LEU A 193 1.80 -17.00 -4.59
CA LEU A 193 1.59 -17.23 -6.02
C LEU A 193 2.89 -17.65 -6.70
N ASN A 194 2.77 -18.56 -7.68
CA ASN A 194 3.85 -18.83 -8.62
C ASN A 194 3.98 -17.68 -9.66
N GLU A 195 4.98 -17.73 -10.51
CA GLU A 195 5.26 -16.63 -11.45
C GLU A 195 4.15 -16.46 -12.49
N GLU A 196 3.54 -17.54 -12.98
CA GLU A 196 2.42 -17.49 -13.93
C GLU A 196 1.18 -16.83 -13.29
N GLN A 197 0.84 -17.22 -12.07
CA GLN A 197 -0.27 -16.64 -11.32
C GLN A 197 -0.03 -15.14 -11.03
N LYS A 198 1.22 -14.77 -10.70
CA LYS A 198 1.59 -13.35 -10.50
C LYS A 198 1.43 -12.55 -11.79
N GLU A 199 1.83 -13.08 -12.93
CA GLU A 199 1.67 -12.43 -14.23
C GLU A 199 0.20 -12.22 -14.58
N ILE A 200 -0.65 -13.22 -14.36
CA ILE A 200 -2.11 -13.10 -14.54
C ILE A 200 -2.68 -11.97 -13.68
N VAL A 201 -2.31 -11.94 -12.40
CA VAL A 201 -2.78 -10.90 -11.45
C VAL A 201 -2.26 -9.53 -11.85
N TYR A 202 -0.96 -9.44 -12.23
CA TYR A 202 -0.33 -8.21 -12.66
C TYR A 202 -1.04 -7.60 -13.87
N ASN A 203 -1.22 -8.39 -14.94
CA ASN A 203 -1.87 -7.92 -16.16
C ASN A 203 -3.29 -7.45 -15.89
N ARG A 204 -4.06 -8.18 -15.07
CA ARG A 204 -5.41 -7.78 -14.71
C ARG A 204 -5.47 -6.45 -13.95
N TYR A 205 -4.58 -6.25 -12.99
CA TYR A 205 -4.50 -5.00 -12.24
C TYR A 205 -4.00 -3.85 -13.11
N TYR A 206 -3.01 -4.11 -13.95
CA TYR A 206 -2.48 -3.13 -14.90
C TYR A 206 -3.56 -2.63 -15.87
N ASP A 207 -4.29 -3.55 -16.50
CA ASP A 207 -5.38 -3.22 -17.43
C ASP A 207 -6.53 -2.46 -16.76
N ALA A 208 -6.79 -2.75 -15.48
CA ALA A 208 -7.82 -2.08 -14.71
C ALA A 208 -7.44 -0.65 -14.32
N LEU A 209 -6.16 -0.38 -14.07
CA LEU A 209 -5.67 0.91 -13.56
C LEU A 209 -5.11 1.83 -14.65
N ASN A 210 -4.76 1.28 -15.82
CA ASN A 210 -4.19 2.03 -16.95
C ASN A 210 -5.28 2.50 -17.94
N LYS A 211 -6.40 3.08 -17.42
CA LYS A 211 -7.55 3.53 -18.22
C LYS A 211 -7.64 5.05 -18.32
#